data_f085cc993a33c90bb55a05c6de1e559a
#
_entry.id   f085cc993a33c90bb55a05c6de1e559a
#
_cell.length_a   1.000
_cell.length_b   1.000
_cell.length_c   1.000
_cell.angle_alpha   90.00
_cell.angle_beta   90.00
_cell.angle_gamma   90.00
#
_symmetry.space_group_name_H-M   'P 1'
#
loop_
_entity.id
_entity.type
_entity.pdbx_description
1 polymer ?
#
loop_
_entity_poly.entity_id
_entity_poly.type
_entity_poly.pdbx_seq_one_letter_code
_entity_poly.pdbx_strand_id
1 'polypeptide(L)'
;MILLNDFFLICNIFPFGSLMRILKLLDRRKSSLLFIYSNDYWMIDVGKHVFPVRKYRAIYERLLMAGAKMDQFLVPQPVSDEDVLLVHTSRYVKKLKTGTLSAAEIAAIELPFSMELVRFAWLTAGGTILAAEKALEKGVAVHIGGGFHHAFHDHGEGFCLINDVAIALEKLKKQGAIRRAMVVDCDLHQGNGTAHILSGKDYAFTFSIHQMDIYPSEKARSTVDIGLWAGDGETQYIKAMRAHFPRLYRKFEPDLVFYLAGADPFEKDQLGGLRVTKEGLRERDRIVVEEARRLCIPVAIVLAGGYAADVEDTVAIHLNTIKVAEKSLKVSS
;
A
#
# COMPACT_ATOMS: atom_id res chain seq x y z
N MET A 1 27.29 21.52 -24.67
CA MET A 1 28.57 21.56 -23.91
C MET A 1 28.39 22.58 -22.80
N ILE A 2 27.63 22.18 -21.71
CA ILE A 2 27.46 22.97 -20.50
C ILE A 2 28.61 22.58 -19.59
N LEU A 3 29.34 23.60 -19.17
CA LEU A 3 30.70 23.56 -18.69
C LEU A 3 30.82 22.92 -17.30
N LEU A 4 31.86 22.13 -17.10
CA LEU A 4 32.27 21.51 -15.83
C LEU A 4 32.34 22.49 -14.63
N ASN A 5 32.42 23.80 -14.88
CA ASN A 5 32.48 24.82 -13.83
C ASN A 5 31.17 25.02 -13.08
N ASP A 6 30.01 24.76 -13.71
CA ASP A 6 28.69 24.89 -13.03
C ASP A 6 28.43 23.71 -12.07
N PHE A 7 29.07 22.58 -12.33
CA PHE A 7 28.95 21.38 -11.50
C PHE A 7 29.60 21.55 -10.11
N PHE A 8 30.74 22.23 -10.06
CA PHE A 8 31.45 22.51 -8.80
C PHE A 8 30.76 23.57 -7.94
N LEU A 9 30.05 24.51 -8.55
CA LEU A 9 29.29 25.53 -7.80
C LEU A 9 28.08 24.97 -7.12
N ILE A 10 27.39 24.00 -7.74
CA ILE A 10 26.20 23.34 -7.20
C ILE A 10 26.53 22.38 -6.04
N CYS A 11 27.71 21.73 -6.08
CA CYS A 11 28.17 20.81 -5.03
C CYS A 11 28.45 21.49 -3.68
N ASN A 12 28.76 22.80 -3.68
CA ASN A 12 29.06 23.55 -2.46
C ASN A 12 27.83 24.15 -1.77
N ILE A 13 26.64 24.13 -2.41
CA ILE A 13 25.42 24.73 -1.89
C ILE A 13 24.48 23.70 -1.25
N PHE A 14 24.59 22.43 -1.63
CA PHE A 14 23.71 21.37 -1.12
C PHE A 14 24.50 20.16 -0.61
N PRO A 15 24.06 19.52 0.50
CA PRO A 15 24.65 18.24 0.93
C PRO A 15 24.54 17.21 -0.21
N PHE A 16 25.56 16.40 -0.39
CA PHE A 16 25.69 15.40 -1.49
C PHE A 16 24.43 14.54 -1.70
N GLY A 17 23.69 14.26 -0.62
CA GLY A 17 22.40 13.57 -0.65
C GLY A 17 21.29 14.36 -1.37
N SER A 18 21.30 15.69 -1.31
CA SER A 18 20.29 16.54 -1.96
C SER A 18 20.52 16.63 -3.47
N LEU A 19 21.78 16.68 -3.90
CA LEU A 19 22.14 16.72 -5.33
C LEU A 19 21.78 15.41 -6.03
N MET A 20 22.04 14.26 -5.40
CA MET A 20 21.63 12.95 -5.93
C MET A 20 20.09 12.81 -6.00
N ARG A 21 19.36 13.42 -5.06
CA ARG A 21 17.90 13.50 -5.14
C ARG A 21 17.45 14.34 -6.33
N ILE A 22 18.07 15.49 -6.59
CA ILE A 22 17.74 16.38 -7.71
C ILE A 22 18.06 15.72 -9.06
N LEU A 23 19.21 15.07 -9.22
CA LEU A 23 19.59 14.35 -10.43
C LEU A 23 18.65 13.18 -10.74
N LYS A 24 18.25 12.41 -9.73
CA LYS A 24 17.23 11.37 -9.86
C LYS A 24 15.86 11.95 -10.25
N LEU A 25 15.54 13.19 -9.87
CA LEU A 25 14.30 13.88 -10.23
C LEU A 25 14.27 14.28 -11.71
N LEU A 26 15.39 14.71 -12.29
CA LEU A 26 15.47 15.12 -13.70
C LEU A 26 15.26 13.92 -14.64
N ASP A 27 15.74 12.73 -14.25
CA ASP A 27 15.54 11.49 -15.00
C ASP A 27 14.08 10.96 -14.89
N ARG A 28 13.38 11.26 -13.79
CA ARG A 28 12.00 10.83 -13.53
C ARG A 28 10.95 11.55 -14.36
N ARG A 29 11.23 12.71 -14.94
CA ARG A 29 10.24 13.52 -15.72
C ARG A 29 9.70 12.84 -16.98
N LYS A 30 10.35 11.78 -17.46
CA LYS A 30 9.93 10.98 -18.62
C LYS A 30 9.42 9.58 -18.25
N SER A 31 9.31 9.23 -16.97
CA SER A 31 8.92 7.89 -16.56
C SER A 31 7.40 7.71 -16.66
N SER A 32 6.97 6.63 -17.28
CA SER A 32 5.60 6.12 -17.19
C SER A 32 5.36 5.46 -15.84
N LEU A 33 4.12 5.51 -15.34
CA LEU A 33 3.72 4.78 -14.15
C LEU A 33 3.89 3.28 -14.37
N LEU A 34 4.48 2.60 -13.40
CA LEU A 34 4.63 1.16 -13.42
C LEU A 34 3.56 0.50 -12.55
N PHE A 35 3.02 -0.58 -13.06
CA PHE A 35 2.02 -1.42 -12.42
C PHE A 35 2.61 -2.78 -12.09
N ILE A 36 2.38 -3.27 -10.90
CA ILE A 36 2.75 -4.63 -10.51
C ILE A 36 1.48 -5.47 -10.50
N TYR A 37 1.45 -6.51 -11.31
CA TYR A 37 0.28 -7.36 -11.50
C TYR A 37 0.67 -8.76 -11.95
N SER A 38 -0.07 -9.76 -11.52
CA SER A 38 -0.01 -11.14 -12.05
C SER A 38 -1.41 -11.65 -12.36
N ASN A 39 -1.54 -12.40 -13.44
CA ASN A 39 -2.78 -13.11 -13.74
C ASN A 39 -3.17 -14.12 -12.64
N ASP A 40 -2.20 -14.58 -11.85
CA ASP A 40 -2.49 -15.54 -10.77
C ASP A 40 -3.28 -14.90 -9.61
N TYR A 41 -3.35 -13.56 -9.53
CA TYR A 41 -4.06 -12.85 -8.45
C TYR A 41 -5.57 -13.11 -8.41
N TRP A 42 -6.20 -13.36 -9.56
CA TRP A 42 -7.63 -13.62 -9.63
C TRP A 42 -7.98 -15.11 -9.78
N MET A 43 -6.96 -15.99 -9.83
CA MET A 43 -7.17 -17.44 -10.02
C MET A 43 -7.43 -18.19 -8.72
N ILE A 44 -7.30 -17.53 -7.54
CA ILE A 44 -7.66 -18.15 -6.26
C ILE A 44 -9.16 -18.33 -6.14
N ASP A 45 -9.59 -19.49 -5.66
CA ASP A 45 -10.99 -19.77 -5.36
C ASP A 45 -11.25 -19.40 -3.89
N VAL A 46 -12.05 -18.37 -3.68
CA VAL A 46 -12.53 -17.94 -2.36
C VAL A 46 -14.02 -18.30 -2.15
N GLY A 47 -14.61 -19.07 -3.06
CA GLY A 47 -16.02 -19.44 -3.03
C GLY A 47 -16.96 -18.24 -3.14
N LYS A 48 -18.11 -18.33 -2.45
CA LYS A 48 -19.07 -17.22 -2.37
C LYS A 48 -18.67 -16.24 -1.26
N HIS A 49 -17.50 -15.65 -1.37
CA HIS A 49 -16.97 -14.73 -0.37
C HIS A 49 -17.07 -13.27 -0.85
N VAL A 50 -17.18 -12.34 0.11
CA VAL A 50 -17.22 -10.90 -0.18
C VAL A 50 -15.90 -10.37 -0.78
N PHE A 51 -14.77 -11.06 -0.52
CA PHE A 51 -13.46 -10.70 -1.05
C PHE A 51 -13.43 -10.77 -2.58
N PRO A 52 -13.33 -9.61 -3.31
CA PRO A 52 -13.61 -9.56 -4.73
C PRO A 52 -12.34 -9.78 -5.57
N VAL A 53 -11.83 -11.01 -5.65
CA VAL A 53 -10.64 -11.35 -6.46
C VAL A 53 -10.73 -10.85 -7.91
N ARG A 54 -11.95 -10.74 -8.45
CA ARG A 54 -12.20 -10.24 -9.82
C ARG A 54 -11.74 -8.79 -10.02
N LYS A 55 -11.65 -7.99 -8.95
CA LYS A 55 -11.23 -6.57 -9.05
C LYS A 55 -9.85 -6.44 -9.67
N TYR A 56 -8.92 -7.34 -9.36
CA TYR A 56 -7.55 -7.28 -9.86
C TYR A 56 -7.49 -7.36 -11.39
N ARG A 57 -8.18 -8.35 -11.96
CA ARG A 57 -8.28 -8.51 -13.41
C ARG A 57 -9.03 -7.35 -14.07
N ALA A 58 -10.15 -6.94 -13.50
CA ALA A 58 -10.95 -5.84 -14.04
C ALA A 58 -10.15 -4.53 -14.12
N ILE A 59 -9.35 -4.21 -13.09
CA ILE A 59 -8.47 -3.03 -13.08
C ILE A 59 -7.42 -3.15 -14.20
N TYR A 60 -6.75 -4.30 -14.31
CA TYR A 60 -5.76 -4.55 -15.35
C TYR A 60 -6.35 -4.36 -16.76
N GLU A 61 -7.50 -4.99 -17.06
CA GLU A 61 -8.17 -4.88 -18.37
C GLU A 61 -8.60 -3.44 -18.67
N ARG A 62 -9.12 -2.71 -17.66
CA ARG A 62 -9.50 -1.31 -17.83
C ARG A 62 -8.31 -0.39 -18.08
N LEU A 63 -7.16 -0.65 -17.47
CA LEU A 63 -5.92 0.09 -17.74
C LEU A 63 -5.45 -0.13 -19.19
N LEU A 64 -5.48 -1.37 -19.67
CA LEU A 64 -5.15 -1.67 -21.08
C LEU A 64 -6.10 -0.97 -22.04
N MET A 65 -7.43 -1.00 -21.78
CA MET A 65 -8.42 -0.29 -22.58
C MET A 65 -8.21 1.23 -22.56
N ALA A 66 -7.69 1.77 -21.46
CA ALA A 66 -7.34 3.19 -21.32
C ALA A 66 -6.00 3.57 -21.97
N GLY A 67 -5.30 2.61 -22.61
CA GLY A 67 -4.07 2.84 -23.37
C GLY A 67 -2.77 2.60 -22.58
N ALA A 68 -2.83 1.98 -21.40
CA ALA A 68 -1.63 1.52 -20.72
C ALA A 68 -0.92 0.45 -21.57
N LYS A 69 0.41 0.55 -21.67
CA LYS A 69 1.22 -0.37 -22.47
C LYS A 69 1.64 -1.59 -21.66
N MET A 70 1.85 -2.72 -22.34
CA MET A 70 2.26 -3.97 -21.68
C MET A 70 3.57 -3.86 -20.93
N ASP A 71 4.51 -3.05 -21.37
CA ASP A 71 5.80 -2.82 -20.73
C ASP A 71 5.71 -2.02 -19.41
N GLN A 72 4.55 -1.43 -19.11
CA GLN A 72 4.28 -0.82 -17.83
C GLN A 72 3.86 -1.84 -16.74
N PHE A 73 3.50 -3.06 -17.15
CA PHE A 73 3.08 -4.12 -16.22
C PHE A 73 4.24 -5.05 -15.91
N LEU A 74 4.65 -5.08 -14.66
CA LEU A 74 5.70 -5.96 -14.14
C LEU A 74 5.06 -7.13 -13.40
N VAL A 75 5.50 -8.34 -13.73
CA VAL A 75 5.04 -9.55 -13.04
C VAL A 75 5.96 -9.82 -11.85
N PRO A 76 5.42 -9.87 -10.63
CA PRO A 76 6.24 -10.13 -9.46
C PRO A 76 6.64 -11.61 -9.36
N GLN A 77 7.73 -11.86 -8.64
CA GLN A 77 8.06 -13.21 -8.16
C GLN A 77 7.53 -13.37 -6.73
N PRO A 78 7.18 -14.59 -6.30
CA PRO A 78 6.85 -14.86 -4.91
C PRO A 78 7.98 -14.41 -3.98
N VAL A 79 7.62 -13.82 -2.83
CA VAL A 79 8.59 -13.48 -1.79
C VAL A 79 9.31 -14.74 -1.28
N SER A 80 10.58 -14.61 -0.90
CA SER A 80 11.33 -15.70 -0.28
C SER A 80 10.85 -15.97 1.16
N ASP A 81 10.97 -17.22 1.62
CA ASP A 81 10.66 -17.55 3.01
C ASP A 81 11.54 -16.77 4.00
N GLU A 82 12.79 -16.49 3.62
CA GLU A 82 13.73 -15.69 4.42
C GLU A 82 13.23 -14.27 4.64
N ASP A 83 12.61 -13.66 3.62
CA ASP A 83 12.02 -12.33 3.74
C ASP A 83 10.72 -12.35 4.57
N VAL A 84 9.88 -13.39 4.42
CA VAL A 84 8.70 -13.59 5.27
C VAL A 84 9.08 -13.73 6.73
N LEU A 85 10.18 -14.43 7.03
CA LEU A 85 10.71 -14.64 8.38
C LEU A 85 11.31 -13.36 9.01
N LEU A 86 11.47 -12.26 8.27
CA LEU A 86 11.79 -10.95 8.87
C LEU A 86 10.64 -10.41 9.73
N VAL A 87 9.42 -10.86 9.47
CA VAL A 87 8.19 -10.38 10.09
C VAL A 87 7.48 -11.49 10.84
N HIS A 88 7.34 -12.66 10.23
CA HIS A 88 6.53 -13.75 10.77
C HIS A 88 7.37 -14.82 11.46
N THR A 89 6.81 -15.44 12.50
CA THR A 89 7.48 -16.51 13.24
C THR A 89 7.65 -17.76 12.37
N SER A 90 8.76 -18.47 12.56
CA SER A 90 9.03 -19.73 11.84
C SER A 90 7.95 -20.78 12.07
N ARG A 91 7.36 -20.81 13.28
CA ARG A 91 6.24 -21.71 13.60
C ARG A 91 5.02 -21.41 12.74
N TYR A 92 4.64 -20.16 12.58
CA TYR A 92 3.48 -19.76 11.79
C TYR A 92 3.71 -20.00 10.29
N VAL A 93 4.87 -19.58 9.76
CA VAL A 93 5.26 -19.83 8.36
C VAL A 93 5.24 -21.33 8.04
N LYS A 94 5.76 -22.18 8.95
CA LYS A 94 5.70 -23.63 8.77
C LYS A 94 4.26 -24.13 8.68
N LYS A 95 3.36 -23.67 9.57
CA LYS A 95 1.94 -24.07 9.53
C LYS A 95 1.27 -23.70 8.21
N LEU A 96 1.51 -22.49 7.70
CA LEU A 96 0.98 -22.06 6.40
C LEU A 96 1.47 -22.98 5.28
N LYS A 97 2.77 -23.26 5.22
CA LYS A 97 3.38 -24.06 4.14
C LYS A 97 3.04 -25.54 4.20
N THR A 98 2.72 -26.08 5.37
CA THR A 98 2.35 -27.49 5.54
C THR A 98 0.84 -27.71 5.65
N GLY A 99 0.03 -26.64 5.61
CA GLY A 99 -1.42 -26.74 5.72
C GLY A 99 -1.87 -27.25 7.10
N THR A 100 -1.14 -26.93 8.16
CA THR A 100 -1.39 -27.45 9.53
C THR A 100 -1.93 -26.37 10.49
N LEU A 101 -2.59 -25.34 9.94
CA LEU A 101 -3.36 -24.41 10.74
C LEU A 101 -4.52 -25.14 11.46
N SER A 102 -4.80 -24.74 12.68
CA SER A 102 -5.99 -25.23 13.40
C SER A 102 -7.27 -24.61 12.81
N ALA A 103 -8.41 -25.22 13.12
CA ALA A 103 -9.70 -24.69 12.72
C ALA A 103 -9.94 -23.24 13.22
N ALA A 104 -9.46 -22.91 14.41
CA ALA A 104 -9.56 -21.56 14.97
C ALA A 104 -8.68 -20.55 14.19
N GLU A 105 -7.46 -20.93 13.83
CA GLU A 105 -6.57 -20.08 13.01
C GLU A 105 -7.14 -19.85 11.61
N ILE A 106 -7.75 -20.88 11.00
CA ILE A 106 -8.43 -20.74 9.69
C ILE A 106 -9.67 -19.83 9.83
N ALA A 107 -10.46 -20.00 10.90
CA ALA A 107 -11.63 -19.15 11.14
C ALA A 107 -11.25 -17.68 11.34
N ALA A 108 -10.11 -17.38 11.98
CA ALA A 108 -9.62 -16.00 12.16
C ALA A 108 -9.19 -15.35 10.82
N ILE A 109 -8.70 -16.13 9.87
CA ILE A 109 -8.35 -15.65 8.52
C ILE A 109 -9.61 -15.28 7.72
N GLU A 110 -10.76 -15.90 8.04
CA GLU A 110 -12.05 -15.66 7.37
C GLU A 110 -12.07 -15.93 5.86
N LEU A 111 -11.07 -16.64 5.33
CA LEU A 111 -11.01 -17.11 3.94
C LEU A 111 -10.91 -18.63 3.89
N PRO A 112 -11.45 -19.29 2.86
CA PRO A 112 -11.24 -20.71 2.64
C PRO A 112 -9.74 -20.99 2.49
N PHE A 113 -9.18 -21.71 3.48
CA PHE A 113 -7.74 -22.00 3.46
C PHE A 113 -7.42 -23.04 2.39
N SER A 114 -6.44 -22.72 1.55
CA SER A 114 -5.88 -23.63 0.54
C SER A 114 -4.40 -23.32 0.29
N MET A 115 -3.68 -24.25 -0.35
CA MET A 115 -2.29 -24.00 -0.73
C MET A 115 -2.18 -22.96 -1.86
N GLU A 116 -3.24 -22.80 -2.65
CA GLU A 116 -3.37 -21.73 -3.64
C GLU A 116 -3.41 -20.36 -2.95
N LEU A 117 -4.15 -20.25 -1.86
CA LEU A 117 -4.20 -19.01 -1.06
C LEU A 117 -2.84 -18.68 -0.43
N VAL A 118 -2.09 -19.69 0.01
CA VAL A 118 -0.70 -19.50 0.49
C VAL A 118 0.20 -18.99 -0.65
N ARG A 119 0.14 -19.64 -1.83
CA ARG A 119 0.91 -19.16 -3.00
C ARG A 119 0.55 -17.74 -3.40
N PHE A 120 -0.73 -17.41 -3.40
CA PHE A 120 -1.22 -16.06 -3.64
C PHE A 120 -0.62 -15.06 -2.63
N ALA A 121 -0.61 -15.39 -1.33
CA ALA A 121 -0.06 -14.52 -0.30
C ALA A 121 1.45 -14.26 -0.51
N TRP A 122 2.23 -15.29 -0.85
CA TRP A 122 3.65 -15.12 -1.19
C TRP A 122 3.87 -14.28 -2.45
N LEU A 123 3.06 -14.50 -3.48
CA LEU A 123 3.14 -13.77 -4.74
C LEU A 123 2.78 -12.29 -4.56
N THR A 124 1.72 -11.98 -3.80
CA THR A 124 1.32 -10.60 -3.53
C THR A 124 2.32 -9.89 -2.63
N ALA A 125 2.92 -10.55 -1.65
CA ALA A 125 3.99 -9.95 -0.86
C ALA A 125 5.22 -9.60 -1.74
N GLY A 126 5.59 -10.48 -2.67
CA GLY A 126 6.59 -10.17 -3.69
C GLY A 126 6.20 -8.97 -4.56
N GLY A 127 4.91 -8.83 -4.88
CA GLY A 127 4.37 -7.68 -5.61
C GLY A 127 4.53 -6.37 -4.85
N THR A 128 4.27 -6.36 -3.54
CA THR A 128 4.43 -5.17 -2.69
C THR A 128 5.91 -4.78 -2.57
N ILE A 129 6.82 -5.74 -2.45
CA ILE A 129 8.26 -5.49 -2.48
C ILE A 129 8.66 -4.84 -3.80
N LEU A 130 8.28 -5.42 -4.93
CA LEU A 130 8.60 -4.90 -6.26
C LEU A 130 8.03 -3.50 -6.47
N ALA A 131 6.80 -3.22 -6.00
CA ALA A 131 6.22 -1.89 -6.06
C ALA A 131 7.04 -0.86 -5.26
N ALA A 132 7.51 -1.24 -4.08
CA ALA A 132 8.35 -0.40 -3.24
C ALA A 132 9.71 -0.10 -3.89
N GLU A 133 10.36 -1.10 -4.47
CA GLU A 133 11.61 -0.94 -5.23
C GLU A 133 11.42 -0.01 -6.43
N LYS A 134 10.34 -0.20 -7.21
CA LYS A 134 10.04 0.66 -8.36
C LYS A 134 9.62 2.07 -7.95
N ALA A 135 8.96 2.25 -6.81
CA ALA A 135 8.69 3.57 -6.27
C ALA A 135 9.98 4.32 -5.90
N LEU A 136 10.96 3.65 -5.29
CA LEU A 136 12.28 4.24 -5.02
C LEU A 136 13.00 4.67 -6.30
N GLU A 137 12.87 3.90 -7.39
CA GLU A 137 13.46 4.21 -8.69
C GLU A 137 12.73 5.34 -9.44
N LYS A 138 11.39 5.25 -9.53
CA LYS A 138 10.55 6.08 -10.41
C LYS A 138 9.78 7.18 -9.69
N GLY A 139 9.70 7.12 -8.36
CA GLY A 139 9.00 8.06 -7.50
C GLY A 139 7.59 7.61 -7.12
N VAL A 140 6.89 6.87 -7.97
CA VAL A 140 5.63 6.21 -7.64
C VAL A 140 5.49 4.92 -8.44
N ALA A 141 4.93 3.89 -7.82
CA ALA A 141 4.53 2.64 -8.47
C ALA A 141 3.25 2.11 -7.80
N VAL A 142 2.47 1.34 -8.53
CA VAL A 142 1.19 0.79 -8.05
C VAL A 142 1.21 -0.72 -8.14
N HIS A 143 0.99 -1.37 -7.01
CA HIS A 143 0.68 -2.79 -6.97
C HIS A 143 -0.84 -2.97 -7.11
N ILE A 144 -1.28 -3.65 -8.18
CA ILE A 144 -2.69 -4.01 -8.37
C ILE A 144 -3.01 -5.22 -7.48
N GLY A 145 -2.91 -5.02 -6.19
CA GLY A 145 -3.00 -6.02 -5.11
C GLY A 145 -2.39 -5.48 -3.83
N GLY A 146 -2.08 -6.38 -2.89
CA GLY A 146 -1.41 -6.07 -1.63
C GLY A 146 -2.26 -5.32 -0.61
N GLY A 147 -1.65 -4.97 0.53
CA GLY A 147 -2.30 -4.28 1.63
C GLY A 147 -2.95 -5.23 2.65
N PHE A 148 -2.35 -6.39 2.88
CA PHE A 148 -2.82 -7.40 3.86
C PHE A 148 -2.38 -7.04 5.27
N HIS A 149 -3.00 -6.02 5.84
CA HIS A 149 -2.57 -5.29 7.02
C HIS A 149 -3.01 -5.90 8.36
N HIS A 150 -3.88 -6.92 8.35
CA HIS A 150 -4.36 -7.55 9.58
C HIS A 150 -3.49 -8.70 10.07
N ALA A 151 -2.60 -9.28 9.25
CA ALA A 151 -1.73 -10.36 9.69
C ALA A 151 -0.71 -9.90 10.74
N PHE A 152 -0.62 -10.64 11.84
CA PHE A 152 0.31 -10.46 12.95
C PHE A 152 1.59 -11.30 12.75
N HIS A 153 2.54 -11.23 13.69
CA HIS A 153 3.76 -12.02 13.63
C HIS A 153 3.51 -13.54 13.58
N ASP A 154 2.53 -14.03 14.30
CA ASP A 154 2.33 -15.44 14.61
C ASP A 154 0.98 -16.01 14.18
N HIS A 155 0.12 -15.18 13.59
CA HIS A 155 -1.18 -15.57 13.05
C HIS A 155 -1.66 -14.63 11.95
N GLY A 156 -2.60 -15.13 11.13
CA GLY A 156 -3.36 -14.34 10.16
C GLY A 156 -4.76 -14.07 10.67
N GLU A 157 -5.36 -12.97 10.26
CA GLU A 157 -6.76 -12.65 10.49
C GLU A 157 -7.30 -11.68 9.42
N GLY A 158 -8.64 -11.51 9.35
CA GLY A 158 -9.26 -10.50 8.50
C GLY A 158 -8.81 -10.57 7.03
N PHE A 159 -8.91 -11.72 6.41
CA PHE A 159 -8.47 -11.99 5.01
C PHE A 159 -6.95 -11.96 4.77
N CYS A 160 -6.13 -11.76 5.80
CA CYS A 160 -4.69 -11.58 5.69
C CYS A 160 -3.92 -12.80 6.23
N LEU A 161 -3.16 -13.49 5.37
CA LEU A 161 -2.28 -14.59 5.79
C LEU A 161 -0.93 -14.05 6.28
N ILE A 162 -0.32 -13.16 5.52
CA ILE A 162 0.96 -12.53 5.85
C ILE A 162 0.88 -11.03 5.59
N ASN A 163 1.67 -10.25 6.32
CA ASN A 163 1.68 -8.79 6.21
C ASN A 163 2.69 -8.34 5.16
N ASP A 164 2.23 -8.18 3.93
CA ASP A 164 3.06 -7.86 2.78
C ASP A 164 3.77 -6.50 2.89
N VAL A 165 3.11 -5.51 3.49
CA VAL A 165 3.68 -4.16 3.69
C VAL A 165 4.80 -4.19 4.73
N ALA A 166 4.59 -4.87 5.85
CA ALA A 166 5.63 -5.02 6.86
C ALA A 166 6.83 -5.81 6.33
N ILE A 167 6.59 -6.88 5.56
CA ILE A 167 7.66 -7.67 4.91
C ILE A 167 8.47 -6.79 3.95
N ALA A 168 7.79 -6.01 3.10
CA ALA A 168 8.47 -5.13 2.16
C ALA A 168 9.30 -4.06 2.89
N LEU A 169 8.77 -3.46 3.95
CA LEU A 169 9.47 -2.47 4.76
C LEU A 169 10.73 -3.07 5.40
N GLU A 170 10.61 -4.21 6.08
CA GLU A 170 11.71 -4.86 6.78
C GLU A 170 12.81 -5.34 5.81
N LYS A 171 12.42 -5.87 4.65
CA LYS A 171 13.38 -6.25 3.60
C LYS A 171 14.18 -5.05 3.10
N LEU A 172 13.52 -3.96 2.73
CA LEU A 172 14.21 -2.76 2.23
C LEU A 172 15.08 -2.11 3.31
N LYS A 173 14.64 -2.14 4.57
CA LYS A 173 15.43 -1.68 5.71
C LYS A 173 16.68 -2.52 5.90
N LYS A 174 16.55 -3.86 5.88
CA LYS A 174 17.67 -4.81 6.00
C LYS A 174 18.69 -4.62 4.86
N GLN A 175 18.22 -4.33 3.65
CA GLN A 175 19.07 -4.06 2.50
C GLN A 175 19.75 -2.67 2.53
N GLY A 176 19.39 -1.79 3.48
CA GLY A 176 19.86 -0.42 3.52
C GLY A 176 19.30 0.49 2.40
N ALA A 177 18.28 0.03 1.68
CA ALA A 177 17.61 0.79 0.63
C ALA A 177 16.80 1.97 1.19
N ILE A 178 16.30 1.85 2.42
CA ILE A 178 15.61 2.88 3.18
C ILE A 178 16.17 2.94 4.60
N ARG A 179 16.13 4.14 5.19
CA ARG A 179 16.43 4.35 6.61
C ARG A 179 15.15 4.43 7.42
N ARG A 180 14.13 5.13 6.89
CA ARG A 180 12.83 5.35 7.51
C ARG A 180 11.71 5.16 6.49
N ALA A 181 10.62 4.52 6.88
CA ALA A 181 9.42 4.39 6.05
C ALA A 181 8.17 4.82 6.80
N MET A 182 7.20 5.36 6.07
CA MET A 182 5.88 5.68 6.60
C MET A 182 4.85 4.75 5.94
N VAL A 183 4.02 4.12 6.75
CA VAL A 183 2.81 3.42 6.29
C VAL A 183 1.63 4.36 6.49
N VAL A 184 0.98 4.74 5.40
CA VAL A 184 -0.26 5.54 5.39
C VAL A 184 -1.39 4.60 5.02
N ASP A 185 -2.10 4.14 6.03
CA ASP A 185 -3.21 3.22 5.90
C ASP A 185 -4.53 4.00 5.88
N CYS A 186 -5.19 3.96 4.73
CA CYS A 186 -6.48 4.58 4.48
C CYS A 186 -7.55 3.54 4.11
N ASP A 187 -7.34 2.29 4.49
CA ASP A 187 -8.37 1.26 4.50
C ASP A 187 -9.43 1.59 5.54
N LEU A 188 -10.66 1.10 5.35
CA LEU A 188 -11.76 1.28 6.28
C LEU A 188 -11.45 0.67 7.65
N HIS A 189 -10.76 -0.47 7.65
CA HIS A 189 -10.38 -1.22 8.84
C HIS A 189 -9.01 -0.77 9.34
N GLN A 190 -8.83 -0.67 10.66
CA GLN A 190 -7.49 -0.40 11.18
C GLN A 190 -6.54 -1.54 10.83
N GLY A 191 -5.37 -1.21 10.28
CA GLY A 191 -4.29 -2.17 10.07
C GLY A 191 -3.63 -2.60 11.37
N ASN A 192 -4.37 -3.34 12.22
CA ASN A 192 -3.94 -3.76 13.55
C ASN A 192 -2.68 -4.62 13.52
N GLY A 193 -2.55 -5.54 12.56
CA GLY A 193 -1.36 -6.35 12.36
C GLY A 193 -0.13 -5.50 12.03
N THR A 194 -0.27 -4.57 11.09
CA THR A 194 0.82 -3.65 10.72
C THR A 194 1.22 -2.76 11.90
N ALA A 195 0.26 -2.19 12.63
CA ALA A 195 0.52 -1.37 13.80
C ALA A 195 1.25 -2.17 14.89
N HIS A 196 0.84 -3.43 15.13
CA HIS A 196 1.49 -4.32 16.10
C HIS A 196 2.93 -4.68 15.69
N ILE A 197 3.14 -5.10 14.44
CA ILE A 197 4.46 -5.53 13.92
C ILE A 197 5.47 -4.39 13.95
N LEU A 198 5.04 -3.17 13.63
CA LEU A 198 5.91 -2.00 13.52
C LEU A 198 5.98 -1.18 14.81
N SER A 199 5.27 -1.59 15.87
CA SER A 199 5.30 -0.92 17.17
C SER A 199 6.72 -0.85 17.75
N GLY A 200 7.10 0.32 18.29
CA GLY A 200 8.39 0.54 18.91
C GLY A 200 9.57 0.66 17.94
N LYS A 201 9.36 0.57 16.63
CA LYS A 201 10.41 0.74 15.62
C LYS A 201 10.51 2.22 15.23
N ASP A 202 11.60 2.87 15.59
CA ASP A 202 11.84 4.32 15.35
C ASP A 202 11.96 4.69 13.86
N TYR A 203 12.27 3.70 13.02
CA TYR A 203 12.37 3.86 11.57
C TYR A 203 11.04 3.65 10.84
N ALA A 204 9.99 3.24 11.54
CA ALA A 204 8.66 3.00 10.97
C ALA A 204 7.62 3.94 11.59
N PHE A 205 6.90 4.68 10.77
CA PHE A 205 5.79 5.51 11.19
C PHE A 205 4.50 4.94 10.63
N THR A 206 3.55 4.62 11.49
CA THR A 206 2.23 4.12 11.09
C THR A 206 1.17 5.19 11.29
N PHE A 207 0.44 5.51 10.24
CA PHE A 207 -0.77 6.33 10.25
C PHE A 207 -1.94 5.47 9.81
N SER A 208 -3.04 5.50 10.54
CA SER A 208 -4.28 4.83 10.16
C SER A 208 -5.47 5.77 10.34
N ILE A 209 -6.32 5.86 9.31
CA ILE A 209 -7.64 6.51 9.38
C ILE A 209 -8.70 5.45 9.07
N HIS A 210 -9.54 5.13 10.06
CA HIS A 210 -10.40 3.96 10.02
C HIS A 210 -11.71 4.19 10.75
N GLN A 211 -12.69 3.32 10.51
CA GLN A 211 -13.93 3.30 11.28
C GLN A 211 -13.71 2.60 12.62
N MET A 212 -14.16 3.22 13.71
CA MET A 212 -13.91 2.76 15.09
C MET A 212 -14.80 1.61 15.52
N ASP A 213 -16.06 1.62 15.13
CA ASP A 213 -17.12 0.72 15.62
C ASP A 213 -17.28 -0.55 14.78
N ILE A 214 -16.26 -0.94 14.04
CA ILE A 214 -16.19 -2.19 13.27
C ILE A 214 -14.93 -2.99 13.59
N TYR A 215 -14.73 -4.10 12.89
CA TYR A 215 -13.50 -4.92 12.95
C TYR A 215 -12.23 -4.07 12.67
N PRO A 216 -11.12 -4.34 13.35
CA PRO A 216 -10.97 -5.25 14.47
C PRO A 216 -11.64 -4.69 15.73
N SER A 217 -12.24 -5.56 16.58
CA SER A 217 -12.91 -5.12 17.82
C SER A 217 -11.94 -4.45 18.78
N GLU A 218 -10.73 -4.98 18.90
CA GLU A 218 -9.63 -4.39 19.64
C GLU A 218 -8.69 -3.67 18.67
N LYS A 219 -8.62 -2.35 18.79
CA LYS A 219 -7.72 -1.53 17.97
C LYS A 219 -6.30 -1.60 18.51
N ALA A 220 -5.34 -1.86 17.63
CA ALA A 220 -3.93 -1.70 17.95
C ALA A 220 -3.56 -0.20 18.02
N ARG A 221 -2.34 0.11 18.43
CA ARG A 221 -1.84 1.48 18.50
C ARG A 221 -0.87 1.76 17.36
N SER A 222 -1.29 2.59 16.41
CA SER A 222 -0.39 3.18 15.42
C SER A 222 0.35 4.40 16.00
N THR A 223 1.30 4.96 15.26
CA THR A 223 1.93 6.23 15.64
C THR A 223 0.90 7.37 15.64
N VAL A 224 -0.05 7.33 14.67
CA VAL A 224 -1.23 8.21 14.62
C VAL A 224 -2.43 7.38 14.19
N ASP A 225 -3.47 7.37 15.00
CA ASP A 225 -4.78 6.79 14.70
C ASP A 225 -5.84 7.88 14.63
N ILE A 226 -6.62 7.86 13.57
CA ILE A 226 -7.78 8.74 13.36
C ILE A 226 -9.02 7.86 13.28
N GLY A 227 -9.78 7.86 14.36
CA GLY A 227 -11.05 7.13 14.43
C GLY A 227 -12.20 7.96 13.87
N LEU A 228 -12.94 7.36 12.95
CA LEU A 228 -14.21 7.86 12.42
C LEU A 228 -15.34 6.92 12.84
N TRP A 229 -16.57 7.40 12.77
CA TRP A 229 -17.74 6.61 13.19
C TRP A 229 -18.66 6.35 12.01
N ALA A 230 -19.48 5.32 12.10
CA ALA A 230 -20.50 5.06 11.10
C ALA A 230 -21.35 6.31 10.84
N GLY A 231 -21.51 6.67 9.56
CA GLY A 231 -22.20 7.89 9.13
C GLY A 231 -21.27 9.09 8.88
N ASP A 232 -20.02 9.07 9.36
CA ASP A 232 -19.05 10.11 9.01
C ASP A 232 -18.79 10.07 7.50
N GLY A 233 -18.83 11.25 6.90
CA GLY A 233 -18.71 11.41 5.46
C GLY A 233 -17.40 12.05 5.02
N GLU A 234 -17.42 12.47 3.76
CA GLU A 234 -16.28 13.09 3.09
C GLU A 234 -15.72 14.29 3.85
N THR A 235 -16.59 15.15 4.40
CA THR A 235 -16.16 16.37 5.09
C THR A 235 -15.27 16.05 6.30
N GLN A 236 -15.68 15.13 7.15
CA GLN A 236 -14.93 14.69 8.33
C GLN A 236 -13.63 14.00 7.91
N TYR A 237 -13.73 13.10 6.94
CA TYR A 237 -12.60 12.32 6.43
C TYR A 237 -11.50 13.23 5.86
N ILE A 238 -11.85 14.11 4.93
CA ILE A 238 -10.90 15.01 4.25
C ILE A 238 -10.33 16.06 5.20
N LYS A 239 -11.16 16.60 6.12
CA LYS A 239 -10.68 17.52 7.17
C LYS A 239 -9.60 16.84 8.03
N ALA A 240 -9.82 15.59 8.44
CA ALA A 240 -8.84 14.82 9.22
C ALA A 240 -7.54 14.61 8.43
N MET A 241 -7.63 14.20 7.16
CA MET A 241 -6.45 14.03 6.31
C MET A 241 -5.65 15.32 6.15
N ARG A 242 -6.30 16.43 5.84
CA ARG A 242 -5.65 17.74 5.66
C ARG A 242 -5.02 18.30 6.93
N ALA A 243 -5.57 17.96 8.11
CA ALA A 243 -4.97 18.34 9.39
C ALA A 243 -3.61 17.69 9.64
N HIS A 244 -3.34 16.53 9.02
CA HIS A 244 -2.12 15.76 9.23
C HIS A 244 -1.11 15.91 8.10
N PHE A 245 -1.56 15.92 6.85
CA PHE A 245 -0.66 16.04 5.69
C PHE A 245 -0.64 17.48 5.13
N PRO A 246 0.51 17.99 4.68
CA PRO A 246 1.83 17.34 4.57
C PRO A 246 2.71 17.41 5.83
N ARG A 247 2.18 17.86 6.99
CA ARG A 247 2.95 18.07 8.21
C ARG A 247 3.70 16.82 8.67
N LEU A 248 3.02 15.65 8.63
CA LEU A 248 3.63 14.38 9.04
C LEU A 248 4.82 14.01 8.16
N TYR A 249 4.73 14.21 6.85
CA TYR A 249 5.85 13.97 5.94
C TYR A 249 7.07 14.82 6.27
N ARG A 250 6.87 16.13 6.52
CA ARG A 250 7.97 17.05 6.89
C ARG A 250 8.58 16.71 8.25
N LYS A 251 7.78 16.26 9.20
CA LYS A 251 8.26 15.92 10.55
C LYS A 251 9.04 14.61 10.58
N PHE A 252 8.55 13.58 9.89
CA PHE A 252 9.16 12.26 9.92
C PHE A 252 10.22 12.07 8.83
N GLU A 253 10.11 12.76 7.69
CA GLU A 253 11.00 12.70 6.53
C GLU A 253 11.27 11.26 6.05
N PRO A 254 10.23 10.49 5.66
CA PRO A 254 10.42 9.12 5.22
C PRO A 254 11.19 9.04 3.90
N ASP A 255 12.01 8.02 3.73
CA ASP A 255 12.64 7.70 2.45
C ASP A 255 11.64 7.03 1.48
N LEU A 256 10.57 6.43 2.00
CA LEU A 256 9.50 5.77 1.26
C LEU A 256 8.18 5.84 2.03
N VAL A 257 7.08 6.04 1.30
CA VAL A 257 5.71 5.87 1.80
C VAL A 257 5.12 4.60 1.21
N PHE A 258 4.61 3.71 2.07
CA PHE A 258 3.65 2.67 1.69
C PHE A 258 2.25 3.22 1.87
N TYR A 259 1.49 3.30 0.80
CA TYR A 259 0.13 3.83 0.83
C TYR A 259 -0.88 2.72 0.57
N LEU A 260 -1.67 2.38 1.58
CA LEU A 260 -2.79 1.46 1.48
C LEU A 260 -4.03 2.26 1.06
N ALA A 261 -4.39 2.14 -0.21
CA ALA A 261 -5.46 2.92 -0.84
C ALA A 261 -6.78 2.14 -0.87
N GLY A 262 -7.24 1.65 0.28
CA GLY A 262 -8.49 0.90 0.38
C GLY A 262 -9.67 1.64 -0.24
N ALA A 263 -10.54 0.93 -0.95
CA ALA A 263 -11.74 1.49 -1.55
C ALA A 263 -12.95 1.40 -0.60
N ASP A 264 -12.83 0.70 0.50
CA ASP A 264 -13.88 0.36 1.45
C ASP A 264 -14.39 1.51 2.36
N PRO A 265 -13.74 2.69 2.51
CA PRO A 265 -14.44 3.83 3.11
C PRO A 265 -15.59 4.38 2.24
N PHE A 266 -15.81 3.80 1.06
CA PHE A 266 -16.88 4.18 0.13
C PHE A 266 -18.27 3.96 0.71
N GLU A 267 -19.19 4.92 0.49
CA GLU A 267 -20.55 4.94 1.05
C GLU A 267 -21.43 3.72 0.70
N LYS A 268 -21.05 2.91 -0.30
CA LYS A 268 -21.76 1.68 -0.72
C LYS A 268 -20.91 0.42 -0.51
N ASP A 269 -19.92 0.49 0.34
CA ASP A 269 -19.18 -0.69 0.75
C ASP A 269 -20.03 -1.56 1.70
N GLN A 270 -19.88 -2.88 1.60
CA GLN A 270 -20.70 -3.82 2.37
C GLN A 270 -20.16 -4.04 3.80
N LEU A 271 -18.88 -3.69 4.05
CA LEU A 271 -18.21 -4.00 5.32
C LEU A 271 -18.09 -2.78 6.24
N GLY A 272 -18.59 -1.62 5.83
CA GLY A 272 -18.49 -0.40 6.62
C GLY A 272 -19.71 0.49 6.58
N GLY A 273 -19.65 1.55 7.38
CA GLY A 273 -20.71 2.55 7.50
C GLY A 273 -20.26 3.98 7.25
N LEU A 274 -19.00 4.20 6.80
CA LEU A 274 -18.56 5.52 6.36
C LEU A 274 -19.30 5.95 5.09
N ARG A 275 -19.43 7.26 4.88
CA ARG A 275 -20.14 7.82 3.73
C ARG A 275 -19.23 8.68 2.87
N VAL A 276 -18.08 8.12 2.49
CA VAL A 276 -17.13 8.81 1.60
C VAL A 276 -17.52 8.52 0.15
N THR A 277 -17.60 9.57 -0.66
CA THR A 277 -17.90 9.44 -2.09
C THR A 277 -16.65 9.00 -2.87
N LYS A 278 -16.81 8.56 -4.13
CA LYS A 278 -15.68 8.28 -5.02
C LYS A 278 -14.79 9.51 -5.22
N GLU A 279 -15.36 10.70 -5.23
CA GLU A 279 -14.62 11.96 -5.36
C GLU A 279 -13.85 12.26 -4.06
N GLY A 280 -14.46 12.01 -2.89
CA GLY A 280 -13.79 12.12 -1.59
C GLY A 280 -12.59 11.17 -1.47
N LEU A 281 -12.72 9.92 -1.94
CA LEU A 281 -11.61 8.97 -2.00
C LEU A 281 -10.52 9.44 -2.97
N ARG A 282 -10.88 10.02 -4.10
CA ARG A 282 -9.91 10.62 -5.02
C ARG A 282 -9.19 11.82 -4.39
N GLU A 283 -9.87 12.65 -3.61
CA GLU A 283 -9.24 13.76 -2.88
C GLU A 283 -8.31 13.25 -1.76
N ARG A 284 -8.69 12.19 -1.04
CA ARG A 284 -7.81 11.47 -0.11
C ARG A 284 -6.50 11.07 -0.80
N ASP A 285 -6.60 10.43 -1.97
CA ASP A 285 -5.44 9.98 -2.75
C ASP A 285 -4.53 11.16 -3.14
N ARG A 286 -5.12 12.29 -3.53
CA ARG A 286 -4.36 13.53 -3.82
C ARG A 286 -3.59 14.01 -2.60
N ILE A 287 -4.24 14.08 -1.45
CA ILE A 287 -3.60 14.52 -0.20
C ILE A 287 -2.41 13.63 0.13
N VAL A 288 -2.53 12.31 -0.02
CA VAL A 288 -1.43 11.39 0.30
C VAL A 288 -0.34 11.44 -0.78
N VAL A 289 -0.71 11.21 -2.04
CA VAL A 289 0.27 10.97 -3.11
C VAL A 289 0.88 12.29 -3.61
N GLU A 290 0.07 13.31 -3.92
CA GLU A 290 0.61 14.56 -4.48
C GLU A 290 1.46 15.31 -3.45
N GLU A 291 1.08 15.31 -2.15
CA GLU A 291 1.89 15.96 -1.11
C GLU A 291 3.23 15.23 -0.87
N ALA A 292 3.23 13.90 -0.88
CA ALA A 292 4.48 13.14 -0.82
C ALA A 292 5.38 13.47 -2.03
N ARG A 293 4.80 13.49 -3.23
CA ARG A 293 5.54 13.78 -4.46
C ARG A 293 6.10 15.22 -4.51
N ARG A 294 5.33 16.22 -4.03
CA ARG A 294 5.84 17.60 -3.87
C ARG A 294 7.07 17.70 -2.97
N LEU A 295 7.16 16.80 -1.98
CA LEU A 295 8.31 16.68 -1.09
C LEU A 295 9.39 15.69 -1.60
N CYS A 296 9.26 15.24 -2.85
CA CYS A 296 10.15 14.25 -3.49
C CYS A 296 10.21 12.90 -2.78
N ILE A 297 9.20 12.56 -1.98
CA ILE A 297 9.11 11.29 -1.28
C ILE A 297 8.50 10.25 -2.24
N PRO A 298 9.16 9.10 -2.44
CA PRO A 298 8.61 7.98 -3.20
C PRO A 298 7.38 7.37 -2.54
N VAL A 299 6.41 6.90 -3.35
CA VAL A 299 5.18 6.29 -2.88
C VAL A 299 4.95 4.94 -3.55
N ALA A 300 4.94 3.86 -2.76
CA ALA A 300 4.47 2.55 -3.16
C ALA A 300 2.98 2.42 -2.81
N ILE A 301 2.12 2.33 -3.80
CA ILE A 301 0.67 2.22 -3.61
C ILE A 301 0.28 0.76 -3.68
N VAL A 302 -0.46 0.28 -2.68
CA VAL A 302 -1.16 -1.01 -2.67
C VAL A 302 -2.67 -0.76 -2.58
N LEU A 303 -3.48 -1.56 -3.25
CA LEU A 303 -4.91 -1.25 -3.39
C LEU A 303 -5.76 -1.61 -2.16
N ALA A 304 -5.30 -2.56 -1.34
CA ALA A 304 -5.94 -2.96 -0.09
C ALA A 304 -7.44 -3.35 -0.25
N GLY A 305 -8.29 -3.05 0.72
CA GLY A 305 -9.69 -3.41 0.75
C GLY A 305 -10.56 -2.76 -0.33
N GLY A 306 -11.84 -3.09 -0.30
CA GLY A 306 -12.86 -2.60 -1.21
C GLY A 306 -13.82 -3.71 -1.59
N TYR A 307 -15.03 -3.62 -1.05
CA TYR A 307 -16.05 -4.68 -1.03
C TYR A 307 -17.42 -4.12 -1.41
N ALA A 308 -17.45 -3.11 -2.30
CA ALA A 308 -18.70 -2.53 -2.75
C ALA A 308 -19.64 -3.60 -3.34
N ALA A 309 -20.96 -3.44 -3.12
CA ALA A 309 -21.96 -4.37 -3.65
C ALA A 309 -21.86 -4.52 -5.18
N ASP A 310 -21.57 -3.43 -5.88
CA ASP A 310 -21.15 -3.46 -7.28
C ASP A 310 -19.61 -3.35 -7.34
N VAL A 311 -18.96 -4.42 -7.80
CA VAL A 311 -17.50 -4.47 -7.95
C VAL A 311 -16.96 -3.36 -8.87
N GLU A 312 -17.76 -2.87 -9.82
CA GLU A 312 -17.38 -1.77 -10.69
C GLU A 312 -17.17 -0.45 -9.93
N ASP A 313 -17.84 -0.26 -8.80
CA ASP A 313 -17.59 0.87 -7.91
C ASP A 313 -16.17 0.79 -7.30
N THR A 314 -15.80 -0.37 -6.79
CA THR A 314 -14.44 -0.63 -6.27
C THR A 314 -13.38 -0.44 -7.36
N VAL A 315 -13.62 -0.99 -8.56
CA VAL A 315 -12.72 -0.83 -9.71
C VAL A 315 -12.56 0.64 -10.10
N ALA A 316 -13.66 1.40 -10.17
CA ALA A 316 -13.63 2.82 -10.51
C ALA A 316 -12.85 3.65 -9.49
N ILE A 317 -12.96 3.34 -8.18
CA ILE A 317 -12.21 3.99 -7.11
C ILE A 317 -10.72 3.73 -7.30
N HIS A 318 -10.30 2.49 -7.45
CA HIS A 318 -8.89 2.15 -7.66
C HIS A 318 -8.31 2.75 -8.96
N LEU A 319 -9.10 2.82 -10.03
CA LEU A 319 -8.69 3.54 -11.25
C LEU A 319 -8.50 5.04 -11.01
N ASN A 320 -9.30 5.66 -10.13
CA ASN A 320 -9.09 7.06 -9.75
C ASN A 320 -7.80 7.22 -8.94
N THR A 321 -7.48 6.32 -8.02
CA THR A 321 -6.19 6.29 -7.29
C THR A 321 -5.02 6.22 -8.28
N ILE A 322 -5.09 5.34 -9.27
CA ILE A 322 -4.08 5.19 -10.33
C ILE A 322 -3.94 6.49 -11.14
N LYS A 323 -5.04 7.15 -11.52
CA LYS A 323 -5.01 8.44 -12.22
C LYS A 323 -4.34 9.54 -11.39
N VAL A 324 -4.52 9.55 -10.07
CA VAL A 324 -3.81 10.47 -9.16
C VAL A 324 -2.31 10.17 -9.17
N ALA A 325 -1.94 8.89 -9.08
CA ALA A 325 -0.54 8.46 -9.16
C ALA A 325 0.13 8.89 -10.49
N GLU A 326 -0.54 8.69 -11.63
CA GLU A 326 -0.04 9.13 -12.95
C GLU A 326 0.18 10.64 -13.02
N LYS A 327 -0.79 11.42 -12.53
CA LYS A 327 -0.68 12.88 -12.49
C LYS A 327 0.48 13.34 -11.60
N SER A 328 0.70 12.66 -10.50
CA SER A 328 1.77 13.00 -9.55
C SER A 328 3.18 12.85 -10.12
N LEU A 329 3.37 12.03 -11.15
CA LEU A 329 4.65 11.93 -11.89
C LEU A 329 4.99 13.22 -12.65
N LYS A 330 3.97 14.03 -13.01
CA LYS A 330 4.12 15.30 -13.72
C LYS A 330 4.30 16.48 -12.76
N VAL A 331 3.97 16.30 -11.49
CA VAL A 331 4.14 17.30 -10.43
C VAL A 331 5.58 17.21 -9.91
N SER A 332 6.52 17.68 -10.69
CA SER A 332 7.88 17.91 -10.22
C SER A 332 8.16 19.40 -10.32
N SER A 333 8.10 20.04 -9.14
CA SER A 333 8.56 21.41 -8.76
C SER A 333 8.70 22.42 -9.89
#